data_6b76438f20e9f4c72403cd85c5d3a1e9
#
_entry.id   6b76438f20e9f4c72403cd85c5d3a1e9
#
_cell.length_a   1.000
_cell.length_b   1.000
_cell.length_c   1.000
_cell.angle_alpha   90.00
_cell.angle_beta   90.00
_cell.angle_gamma   90.00
#
_symmetry.space_group_name_H-M   'P 1'
#
loop_
_entity.id
_entity.type
_entity.pdbx_description
1 polymer ?
#
loop_
_entity_poly.entity_id
_entity_poly.type
_entity_poly.pdbx_seq_one_letter_code
_entity_poly.pdbx_strand_id
1 'polypeptide(L)'
;VEIRGTGGFLGTYGIMTLDKGRLTVDKVATDSDLKNFPAPVVDLGPDYRQLYGNSPALWVNMNMSPNFPYAGQQWAKAWELQTGQRLDGVLGLNVTALQYLSEATGPVTGAKGQTIPADQLVDYLTNGIYADFPELSGPVNDARKEFQAQIGTDLLKRAINFRGSAASLLPELQKSVTGGHLLLWSAAPDVQRVLTETALAGATSTSPRPYLQLVLNNGAGNKMDYYLTRKLTYTGGACKGQWRDSTVDVVLTNTIPAEGE
;
A
#
# COMPACT_ATOMS: atom_id res chain seq x y z
N VAL A 1 -9.09 0.41 -6.06
CA VAL A 1 -8.29 0.33 -4.82
C VAL A 1 -8.93 1.22 -3.79
N GLU A 2 -9.09 0.73 -2.57
CA GLU A 2 -9.57 1.53 -1.47
C GLU A 2 -8.38 2.24 -0.82
N ILE A 3 -8.49 3.56 -0.66
CA ILE A 3 -7.41 4.39 -0.09
C ILE A 3 -7.29 4.11 1.41
N ARG A 4 -6.04 3.99 1.87
CA ARG A 4 -5.62 3.98 3.26
C ARG A 4 -4.46 4.96 3.43
N GLY A 5 -4.14 5.31 4.65
CA GLY A 5 -3.06 6.24 4.98
C GLY A 5 -1.71 5.85 4.38
N THR A 6 -1.41 4.54 4.31
CA THR A 6 -0.23 3.98 3.65
C THR A 6 -0.61 2.83 2.72
N GLY A 7 -0.23 2.94 1.44
CA GLY A 7 -0.54 1.94 0.43
C GLY A 7 -2.02 1.95 0.04
N GLY A 8 -2.72 0.89 0.29
CA GLY A 8 -4.14 0.71 0.01
C GLY A 8 -4.72 -0.34 0.93
N PHE A 9 -5.97 -0.70 0.71
CA PHE A 9 -6.62 -1.81 1.40
C PHE A 9 -5.82 -3.10 1.27
N LEU A 10 -5.59 -3.80 2.39
CA LEU A 10 -4.91 -5.09 2.40
C LEU A 10 -5.81 -6.16 1.76
N GLY A 11 -5.61 -6.44 0.48
CA GLY A 11 -6.37 -7.48 -0.23
C GLY A 11 -5.60 -8.80 -0.37
N THR A 12 -4.27 -8.75 -0.27
CA THR A 12 -3.38 -9.89 -0.45
C THR A 12 -2.19 -9.76 0.48
N TYR A 13 -1.72 -10.87 1.01
CA TYR A 13 -0.48 -10.95 1.78
C TYR A 13 0.38 -12.11 1.30
N GLY A 14 1.67 -12.06 1.61
CA GLY A 14 2.60 -13.14 1.32
C GLY A 14 3.66 -13.25 2.40
N ILE A 15 4.20 -14.46 2.58
CA ILE A 15 5.36 -14.71 3.42
C ILE A 15 6.57 -14.85 2.51
N MET A 16 7.63 -14.13 2.86
CA MET A 16 8.89 -14.13 2.14
C MET A 16 10.00 -14.52 3.11
N THR A 17 10.94 -15.32 2.64
CA THR A 17 12.12 -15.70 3.40
C THR A 17 13.37 -15.18 2.70
N LEU A 18 14.22 -14.48 3.45
CA LEU A 18 15.58 -14.10 3.02
C LEU A 18 16.61 -14.95 3.76
N ASP A 19 17.21 -15.91 3.07
CA ASP A 19 18.30 -16.73 3.62
C ASP A 19 19.56 -16.57 2.79
N LYS A 20 20.65 -16.16 3.42
CA LYS A 20 21.99 -15.99 2.81
C LYS A 20 21.96 -15.21 1.49
N GLY A 21 21.16 -14.14 1.45
CA GLY A 21 21.00 -13.29 0.26
C GLY A 21 20.04 -13.84 -0.80
N ARG A 22 19.43 -14.99 -0.57
CA ARG A 22 18.40 -15.56 -1.45
C ARG A 22 17.01 -15.24 -0.89
N LEU A 23 16.25 -14.48 -1.67
CA LEU A 23 14.86 -14.15 -1.37
C LEU A 23 13.92 -15.14 -2.06
N THR A 24 12.96 -15.70 -1.29
CA THR A 24 11.91 -16.58 -1.80
C THR A 24 10.54 -16.07 -1.36
N VAL A 25 9.54 -16.35 -2.17
CA VAL A 25 8.11 -16.11 -1.81
C VAL A 25 7.53 -17.47 -1.47
N ASP A 26 7.24 -17.70 -0.18
CA ASP A 26 6.89 -19.02 0.34
C ASP A 26 5.37 -19.25 0.32
N LYS A 27 4.60 -18.21 0.63
CA LYS A 27 3.14 -18.26 0.64
C LYS A 27 2.58 -16.94 0.12
N VAL A 28 1.53 -17.03 -0.69
CA VAL A 28 0.68 -15.89 -1.04
C VAL A 28 -0.77 -16.30 -0.84
N ALA A 29 -1.57 -15.43 -0.22
CA ALA A 29 -2.98 -15.67 0.07
C ALA A 29 -3.75 -14.35 0.11
N THR A 30 -5.06 -14.42 0.21
CA THR A 30 -5.94 -13.27 0.29
C THR A 30 -6.27 -12.91 1.75
N ASP A 31 -6.77 -11.70 1.97
CA ASP A 31 -7.21 -11.22 3.28
C ASP A 31 -8.31 -12.10 3.91
N SER A 32 -9.01 -12.91 3.12
CA SER A 32 -10.05 -13.82 3.58
C SER A 32 -9.56 -14.87 4.60
N ASP A 33 -8.27 -15.20 4.58
CA ASP A 33 -7.64 -16.14 5.53
C ASP A 33 -7.33 -15.49 6.89
N LEU A 34 -7.43 -14.17 6.99
CA LEU A 34 -7.03 -13.42 8.16
C LEU A 34 -8.23 -13.19 9.10
N LYS A 35 -8.09 -13.60 10.36
CA LYS A 35 -9.11 -13.39 11.40
C LYS A 35 -8.88 -12.07 12.11
N ASN A 36 -9.89 -11.22 12.10
CA ASN A 36 -9.87 -9.95 12.81
C ASN A 36 -9.83 -10.14 14.34
N PHE A 37 -9.40 -9.10 15.04
CA PHE A 37 -9.25 -9.08 16.49
C PHE A 37 -10.40 -8.30 17.15
N PRO A 38 -10.68 -8.52 18.45
CA PRO A 38 -11.70 -7.76 19.18
C PRO A 38 -11.25 -6.32 19.48
N ALA A 39 -9.95 -6.06 19.47
CA ALA A 39 -9.34 -4.75 19.71
C ALA A 39 -8.01 -4.63 18.95
N PRO A 40 -7.47 -3.40 18.76
CA PRO A 40 -6.14 -3.20 18.21
C PRO A 40 -5.07 -3.99 18.96
N VAL A 41 -4.16 -4.64 18.24
CA VAL A 41 -3.17 -5.57 18.80
C VAL A 41 -1.89 -4.88 19.28
N VAL A 42 -1.71 -3.61 18.95
CA VAL A 42 -0.58 -2.77 19.38
C VAL A 42 -1.12 -1.46 19.95
N ASP A 43 -0.63 -1.05 21.10
CA ASP A 43 -0.89 0.29 21.63
C ASP A 43 0.11 1.29 21.04
N LEU A 44 -0.37 2.14 20.14
CA LEU A 44 0.39 3.20 19.47
C LEU A 44 0.18 4.58 20.13
N GLY A 45 -0.35 4.61 21.34
CA GLY A 45 -0.52 5.81 22.15
C GLY A 45 -1.90 6.46 22.04
N PRO A 46 -2.13 7.48 22.89
CA PRO A 46 -3.44 8.11 23.05
C PRO A 46 -3.93 8.81 21.78
N ASP A 47 -3.06 9.53 21.07
CA ASP A 47 -3.40 10.26 19.85
C ASP A 47 -3.84 9.30 18.75
N TYR A 48 -3.15 8.17 18.61
CA TYR A 48 -3.52 7.13 17.66
C TYR A 48 -4.91 6.54 18.00
N ARG A 49 -5.15 6.24 19.26
CA ARG A 49 -6.47 5.75 19.72
C ARG A 49 -7.59 6.76 19.50
N GLN A 50 -7.30 8.04 19.74
CA GLN A 50 -8.29 9.11 19.49
C GLN A 50 -8.67 9.21 18.02
N LEU A 51 -7.71 9.07 17.10
CA LEU A 51 -7.94 9.19 15.65
C LEU A 51 -8.63 7.97 15.05
N TYR A 52 -8.23 6.76 15.44
CA TYR A 52 -8.61 5.53 14.75
C TYR A 52 -9.50 4.59 15.56
N GLY A 53 -9.65 4.85 16.87
CA GLY A 53 -10.49 4.06 17.76
C GLY A 53 -10.20 2.55 17.68
N ASN A 54 -11.23 1.76 17.48
CA ASN A 54 -11.13 0.30 17.34
C ASN A 54 -10.91 -0.16 15.88
N SER A 55 -10.89 0.74 14.90
CA SER A 55 -10.78 0.37 13.48
C SER A 55 -9.56 -0.51 13.16
N PRO A 56 -8.36 -0.30 13.75
CA PRO A 56 -7.18 -1.14 13.50
C PRO A 56 -7.26 -2.56 14.10
N ALA A 57 -8.35 -2.96 14.73
CA ALA A 57 -8.62 -4.36 15.05
C ALA A 57 -8.86 -5.22 13.78
N LEU A 58 -9.20 -4.58 12.68
CA LEU A 58 -9.37 -5.21 11.37
C LEU A 58 -8.05 -5.14 10.60
N TRP A 59 -7.59 -6.27 10.06
CA TRP A 59 -6.36 -6.36 9.27
C TRP A 59 -6.28 -5.29 8.17
N VAL A 60 -7.38 -5.06 7.47
CA VAL A 60 -7.51 -4.13 6.36
C VAL A 60 -7.43 -2.65 6.76
N ASN A 61 -7.48 -2.36 8.06
CA ASN A 61 -7.46 -1.01 8.62
C ASN A 61 -6.16 -0.71 9.43
N MET A 62 -5.26 -1.68 9.58
CA MET A 62 -4.02 -1.47 10.34
C MET A 62 -3.10 -0.42 9.72
N ASN A 63 -3.31 -0.06 8.46
CA ASN A 63 -2.56 0.95 7.73
C ASN A 63 -3.32 2.27 7.48
N MET A 64 -4.28 2.60 8.32
CA MET A 64 -5.00 3.89 8.26
C MET A 64 -4.11 5.09 8.55
N SER A 65 -3.07 4.91 9.37
CA SER A 65 -2.07 5.96 9.65
C SER A 65 -1.17 6.22 8.44
N PRO A 66 -0.78 7.48 8.18
CA PRO A 66 0.23 7.79 7.17
C PRO A 66 1.65 7.34 7.55
N ASN A 67 1.86 6.90 8.79
CA ASN A 67 3.13 6.40 9.31
C ASN A 67 3.22 4.89 9.12
N PHE A 68 3.84 4.42 8.03
CA PHE A 68 3.93 2.99 7.73
C PHE A 68 4.58 2.13 8.83
N PRO A 69 5.58 2.60 9.61
CA PRO A 69 6.07 1.87 10.78
C PRO A 69 4.96 1.42 11.75
N TYR A 70 3.87 2.15 11.88
CA TYR A 70 2.73 1.73 12.69
C TYR A 70 1.97 0.55 12.06
N ALA A 71 1.78 0.57 10.76
CA ALA A 71 1.19 -0.56 10.03
C ALA A 71 2.07 -1.81 10.12
N GLY A 72 3.39 -1.65 9.92
CA GLY A 72 4.35 -2.74 10.04
C GLY A 72 4.32 -3.43 11.40
N GLN A 73 4.32 -2.64 12.49
CA GLN A 73 4.21 -3.16 13.86
C GLN A 73 2.90 -3.93 14.08
N GLN A 74 1.77 -3.36 13.62
CA GLN A 74 0.46 -3.97 13.80
C GLN A 74 0.33 -5.27 13.02
N TRP A 75 0.72 -5.29 11.74
CA TRP A 75 0.67 -6.49 10.92
C TRP A 75 1.60 -7.59 11.43
N ALA A 76 2.83 -7.24 11.85
CA ALA A 76 3.75 -8.22 12.43
C ALA A 76 3.21 -8.81 13.74
N LYS A 77 2.64 -7.98 14.62
CA LYS A 77 2.05 -8.44 15.88
C LYS A 77 0.80 -9.28 15.67
N ALA A 78 -0.07 -8.86 14.74
CA ALA A 78 -1.27 -9.60 14.38
C ALA A 78 -0.91 -10.98 13.79
N TRP A 79 0.13 -11.06 12.96
CA TRP A 79 0.64 -12.31 12.40
C TRP A 79 1.17 -13.25 13.50
N GLU A 80 1.99 -12.72 14.42
CA GLU A 80 2.48 -13.48 15.56
C GLU A 80 1.33 -14.05 16.41
N LEU A 81 0.30 -13.25 16.69
CA LEU A 81 -0.85 -13.68 17.47
C LEU A 81 -1.70 -14.73 16.75
N GLN A 82 -1.83 -14.65 15.43
CA GLN A 82 -2.65 -15.59 14.66
C GLN A 82 -1.91 -16.89 14.35
N THR A 83 -0.59 -16.88 14.16
CA THR A 83 0.18 -18.02 13.63
C THR A 83 1.27 -18.53 14.56
N GLY A 84 1.65 -17.75 15.57
CA GLY A 84 2.81 -18.02 16.42
C GLY A 84 4.17 -17.65 15.78
N GLN A 85 4.17 -17.28 14.50
CA GLN A 85 5.41 -16.92 13.77
C GLN A 85 5.75 -15.45 13.94
N ARG A 86 6.98 -15.15 14.34
CA ARG A 86 7.52 -13.78 14.34
C ARG A 86 8.04 -13.40 12.96
N LEU A 87 7.85 -12.14 12.61
CA LEU A 87 8.37 -11.55 11.37
C LEU A 87 9.51 -10.58 11.70
N ASP A 88 10.59 -10.64 10.90
CA ASP A 88 11.73 -9.71 10.99
C ASP A 88 11.44 -8.36 10.31
N GLY A 89 10.42 -8.32 9.46
CA GLY A 89 10.00 -7.11 8.75
C GLY A 89 8.67 -7.25 8.03
N VAL A 90 8.19 -6.13 7.51
CA VAL A 90 6.97 -6.05 6.70
C VAL A 90 7.25 -5.21 5.47
N LEU A 91 6.99 -5.77 4.29
CA LEU A 91 7.08 -5.09 3.00
C LEU A 91 5.66 -4.73 2.54
N GLY A 92 5.41 -3.45 2.34
CA GLY A 92 4.17 -2.93 1.76
C GLY A 92 4.35 -2.64 0.27
N LEU A 93 3.43 -3.16 -0.55
CA LEU A 93 3.36 -2.94 -1.98
C LEU A 93 1.93 -2.58 -2.38
N ASN A 94 1.76 -1.60 -3.25
CA ASN A 94 0.47 -1.32 -3.86
C ASN A 94 0.49 -1.59 -5.38
N VAL A 95 -0.64 -1.43 -6.05
CA VAL A 95 -0.77 -1.72 -7.49
C VAL A 95 0.15 -0.88 -8.37
N THR A 96 0.50 0.35 -7.94
CA THR A 96 1.46 1.20 -8.69
C THR A 96 2.88 0.64 -8.61
N ALA A 97 3.28 0.05 -7.46
CA ALA A 97 4.56 -0.67 -7.38
C ALA A 97 4.57 -1.87 -8.34
N LEU A 98 3.45 -2.59 -8.47
CA LEU A 98 3.34 -3.70 -9.44
C LEU A 98 3.47 -3.20 -10.88
N GLN A 99 2.92 -2.03 -11.21
CA GLN A 99 3.12 -1.40 -12.52
C GLN A 99 4.61 -1.17 -12.79
N TYR A 100 5.33 -0.52 -11.85
CA TYR A 100 6.77 -0.27 -12.01
C TYR A 100 7.58 -1.56 -12.13
N LEU A 101 7.22 -2.61 -11.40
CA LEU A 101 7.84 -3.93 -11.60
C LEU A 101 7.55 -4.49 -13.01
N SER A 102 6.34 -4.30 -13.53
CA SER A 102 5.98 -4.69 -14.89
C SER A 102 6.73 -3.89 -15.96
N GLU A 103 6.99 -2.60 -15.75
CA GLU A 103 7.83 -1.78 -16.64
C GLU A 103 9.24 -2.35 -16.78
N ALA A 104 9.82 -2.85 -15.67
CA ALA A 104 11.14 -3.47 -15.68
C ALA A 104 11.16 -4.91 -16.19
N THR A 105 10.11 -5.70 -15.91
CA THR A 105 10.11 -7.17 -16.09
C THR A 105 9.22 -7.67 -17.23
N GLY A 106 8.48 -6.78 -17.89
CA GLY A 106 7.58 -7.05 -18.99
C GLY A 106 6.11 -7.16 -18.59
N PRO A 107 5.20 -7.15 -19.57
CA PRO A 107 3.76 -7.14 -19.37
C PRO A 107 3.24 -8.38 -18.65
N VAL A 108 2.02 -8.31 -18.13
CA VAL A 108 1.32 -9.45 -17.53
C VAL A 108 0.22 -9.97 -18.46
N THR A 109 -0.26 -11.18 -18.17
CA THR A 109 -1.42 -11.76 -18.86
C THR A 109 -2.67 -11.52 -18.01
N GLY A 110 -3.70 -10.96 -18.62
CA GLY A 110 -5.00 -10.75 -17.99
C GLY A 110 -5.82 -12.05 -17.91
N ALA A 111 -6.95 -12.00 -17.20
CA ALA A 111 -7.77 -13.18 -16.89
C ALA A 111 -8.34 -13.88 -18.12
N LYS A 112 -8.54 -13.16 -19.23
CA LYS A 112 -9.00 -13.72 -20.51
C LYS A 112 -7.86 -14.01 -21.49
N GLY A 113 -6.61 -14.04 -21.03
CA GLY A 113 -5.44 -14.30 -21.84
C GLY A 113 -4.91 -13.08 -22.61
N GLN A 114 -5.52 -11.91 -22.46
CA GLN A 114 -5.05 -10.66 -23.07
C GLN A 114 -3.73 -10.20 -22.45
N THR A 115 -2.87 -9.58 -23.25
CA THR A 115 -1.67 -8.92 -22.77
C THR A 115 -2.03 -7.57 -22.16
N ILE A 116 -1.63 -7.35 -20.90
CA ILE A 116 -1.80 -6.08 -20.19
C ILE A 116 -0.44 -5.38 -20.16
N PRO A 117 -0.25 -4.29 -20.91
CA PRO A 117 0.96 -3.48 -20.84
C PRO A 117 1.15 -2.87 -19.45
N ALA A 118 2.39 -2.55 -19.09
CA ALA A 118 2.71 -2.04 -17.77
C ALA A 118 1.94 -0.74 -17.44
N ASP A 119 1.87 0.20 -18.37
CA ASP A 119 1.16 1.48 -18.23
C ASP A 119 -0.36 1.34 -18.06
N GLN A 120 -0.94 0.19 -18.40
CA GLN A 120 -2.36 -0.13 -18.21
C GLN A 120 -2.64 -1.01 -16.99
N LEU A 121 -1.59 -1.44 -16.27
CA LEU A 121 -1.75 -2.43 -15.20
C LEU A 121 -2.54 -1.89 -13.99
N VAL A 122 -2.31 -0.64 -13.60
CA VAL A 122 -3.09 -0.01 -12.52
C VAL A 122 -4.56 0.05 -12.89
N ASP A 123 -4.87 0.54 -14.08
CA ASP A 123 -6.24 0.64 -14.60
C ASP A 123 -6.91 -0.73 -14.66
N TYR A 124 -6.21 -1.72 -15.19
CA TYR A 124 -6.72 -3.08 -15.25
C TYR A 124 -7.02 -3.65 -13.86
N LEU A 125 -6.08 -3.57 -12.91
CA LEU A 125 -6.25 -4.13 -11.57
C LEU A 125 -7.26 -3.38 -10.70
N THR A 126 -7.54 -2.11 -10.99
CA THR A 126 -8.44 -1.29 -10.18
C THR A 126 -9.84 -1.12 -10.79
N ASN A 127 -9.98 -1.27 -12.09
CA ASN A 127 -11.23 -1.08 -12.83
C ASN A 127 -11.47 -2.21 -13.86
N GLY A 128 -10.60 -2.38 -14.84
CA GLY A 128 -10.81 -3.32 -15.96
C GLY A 128 -11.08 -4.77 -15.55
N ILE A 129 -10.47 -5.23 -14.48
CA ILE A 129 -10.63 -6.60 -13.96
C ILE A 129 -12.09 -6.96 -13.59
N TYR A 130 -12.92 -5.95 -13.27
CA TYR A 130 -14.33 -6.17 -12.95
C TYR A 130 -15.16 -6.56 -14.18
N ALA A 131 -14.70 -6.25 -15.39
CA ALA A 131 -15.30 -6.76 -16.64
C ALA A 131 -14.99 -8.25 -16.85
N ASP A 132 -13.88 -8.74 -16.27
CA ASP A 132 -13.51 -10.16 -16.31
C ASP A 132 -14.18 -10.96 -15.18
N PHE A 133 -14.44 -10.31 -14.04
CA PHE A 133 -15.07 -10.88 -12.84
C PHE A 133 -16.19 -9.95 -12.36
N PRO A 134 -17.38 -10.00 -12.96
CA PRO A 134 -18.42 -8.99 -12.75
C PRO A 134 -19.13 -9.08 -11.40
N GLU A 135 -19.03 -10.20 -10.67
CA GLU A 135 -19.65 -10.34 -9.36
C GLU A 135 -18.77 -9.77 -8.25
N LEU A 136 -19.40 -9.01 -7.34
CA LEU A 136 -18.71 -8.33 -6.24
C LEU A 136 -18.67 -9.17 -4.94
N SER A 137 -19.26 -10.37 -4.95
CA SER A 137 -19.28 -11.29 -3.81
C SER A 137 -19.28 -12.74 -4.30
N GLY A 138 -19.08 -13.69 -3.38
CA GLY A 138 -19.08 -15.11 -3.67
C GLY A 138 -17.88 -15.60 -4.50
N PRO A 139 -17.98 -16.79 -5.12
CA PRO A 139 -16.84 -17.48 -5.75
C PRO A 139 -16.16 -16.67 -6.86
N VAL A 140 -16.90 -15.88 -7.63
CA VAL A 140 -16.32 -15.04 -8.70
C VAL A 140 -15.46 -13.92 -8.13
N ASN A 141 -15.92 -13.28 -7.04
CA ASN A 141 -15.13 -12.28 -6.33
C ASN A 141 -13.85 -12.89 -5.71
N ASP A 142 -13.96 -14.11 -5.17
CA ASP A 142 -12.81 -14.82 -4.59
C ASP A 142 -11.80 -15.19 -5.69
N ALA A 143 -12.26 -15.70 -6.84
CA ALA A 143 -11.41 -15.97 -7.99
C ALA A 143 -10.71 -14.69 -8.51
N ARG A 144 -11.38 -13.53 -8.50
CA ARG A 144 -10.74 -12.25 -8.82
C ARG A 144 -9.62 -11.89 -7.86
N LYS A 145 -9.85 -12.04 -6.54
CA LYS A 145 -8.84 -11.77 -5.51
C LYS A 145 -7.63 -12.69 -5.68
N GLU A 146 -7.86 -13.98 -5.91
CA GLU A 146 -6.80 -14.95 -6.17
C GLU A 146 -6.00 -14.60 -7.42
N PHE A 147 -6.67 -14.20 -8.50
CA PHE A 147 -6.02 -13.78 -9.73
C PHE A 147 -5.16 -12.52 -9.53
N GLN A 148 -5.65 -11.52 -8.79
CA GLN A 148 -4.86 -10.34 -8.43
C GLN A 148 -3.63 -10.73 -7.59
N ALA A 149 -3.77 -11.64 -6.65
CA ALA A 149 -2.67 -12.18 -5.85
C ALA A 149 -1.63 -12.89 -6.72
N GLN A 150 -2.07 -13.63 -7.72
CA GLN A 150 -1.19 -14.33 -8.67
C GLN A 150 -0.38 -13.33 -9.51
N ILE A 151 -0.99 -12.28 -10.06
CA ILE A 151 -0.26 -11.23 -10.79
C ILE A 151 0.82 -10.59 -9.89
N GLY A 152 0.48 -10.23 -8.66
CA GLY A 152 1.43 -9.67 -7.71
C GLY A 152 2.60 -10.62 -7.43
N THR A 153 2.29 -11.90 -7.22
CA THR A 153 3.28 -12.96 -6.99
C THR A 153 4.22 -13.14 -8.18
N ASP A 154 3.69 -13.18 -9.38
CA ASP A 154 4.48 -13.36 -10.60
C ASP A 154 5.44 -12.19 -10.83
N LEU A 155 4.96 -10.95 -10.66
CA LEU A 155 5.80 -9.76 -10.78
C LEU A 155 6.91 -9.71 -9.72
N LEU A 156 6.59 -10.05 -8.46
CA LEU A 156 7.59 -10.17 -7.40
C LEU A 156 8.63 -11.24 -7.72
N LYS A 157 8.21 -12.42 -8.18
CA LYS A 157 9.13 -13.51 -8.58
C LYS A 157 10.00 -13.10 -9.76
N ARG A 158 9.45 -12.40 -10.75
CA ARG A 158 10.24 -11.85 -11.88
C ARG A 158 11.27 -10.85 -11.40
N ALA A 159 10.90 -9.94 -10.48
CA ALA A 159 11.83 -8.96 -9.91
C ALA A 159 12.95 -9.61 -9.08
N ILE A 160 12.61 -10.59 -8.22
CA ILE A 160 13.57 -11.34 -7.40
C ILE A 160 14.55 -12.14 -8.27
N ASN A 161 14.07 -12.75 -9.35
CA ASN A 161 14.87 -13.55 -10.27
C ASN A 161 15.31 -12.77 -11.50
N PHE A 162 15.28 -11.44 -11.43
CA PHE A 162 15.59 -10.60 -12.57
C PHE A 162 17.00 -10.82 -13.10
N ARG A 163 17.10 -11.12 -14.40
CA ARG A 163 18.38 -11.39 -15.08
C ARG A 163 18.74 -10.33 -16.11
N GLY A 164 17.95 -9.26 -16.16
CA GLY A 164 18.20 -8.11 -17.03
C GLY A 164 19.24 -7.15 -16.43
N SER A 165 19.37 -5.99 -17.08
CA SER A 165 20.26 -4.93 -16.59
C SER A 165 19.72 -4.29 -15.31
N ALA A 166 20.57 -4.12 -14.30
CA ALA A 166 20.21 -3.34 -13.11
C ALA A 166 19.74 -1.93 -13.46
N ALA A 167 20.21 -1.37 -14.57
CA ALA A 167 19.81 -0.06 -15.08
C ALA A 167 18.32 0.01 -15.50
N SER A 168 17.66 -1.11 -15.76
CA SER A 168 16.22 -1.14 -16.04
C SER A 168 15.35 -1.36 -14.79
N LEU A 169 15.84 -2.06 -13.79
CA LEU A 169 15.08 -2.36 -12.56
C LEU A 169 15.22 -1.27 -11.48
N LEU A 170 16.44 -0.76 -11.27
CA LEU A 170 16.70 0.20 -10.19
C LEU A 170 15.90 1.51 -10.29
N PRO A 171 15.74 2.14 -11.47
CA PRO A 171 14.90 3.33 -11.58
C PRO A 171 13.44 3.07 -11.20
N GLU A 172 12.88 1.91 -11.55
CA GLU A 172 11.50 1.56 -11.26
C GLU A 172 11.29 1.28 -9.75
N LEU A 173 12.26 0.64 -9.11
CA LEU A 173 12.26 0.50 -7.65
C LEU A 173 12.40 1.87 -6.97
N GLN A 174 13.24 2.76 -7.49
CA GLN A 174 13.37 4.12 -6.96
C GLN A 174 12.06 4.91 -7.08
N LYS A 175 11.38 4.85 -8.23
CA LYS A 175 10.04 5.46 -8.40
C LYS A 175 9.05 4.90 -7.37
N SER A 176 9.05 3.56 -7.18
CA SER A 176 8.19 2.90 -6.20
C SER A 176 8.43 3.39 -4.77
N VAL A 177 9.68 3.54 -4.37
CA VAL A 177 10.06 4.02 -3.03
C VAL A 177 9.73 5.50 -2.85
N THR A 178 10.16 6.35 -3.79
CA THR A 178 9.95 7.81 -3.68
C THR A 178 8.49 8.21 -3.80
N GLY A 179 7.68 7.42 -4.51
CA GLY A 179 6.23 7.58 -4.61
C GLY A 179 5.44 6.99 -3.42
N GLY A 180 6.10 6.33 -2.46
CA GLY A 180 5.43 5.69 -1.34
C GLY A 180 4.63 4.44 -1.73
N HIS A 181 5.01 3.79 -2.83
CA HIS A 181 4.34 2.60 -3.36
C HIS A 181 5.00 1.29 -2.91
N LEU A 182 6.26 1.37 -2.50
CA LEU A 182 7.03 0.30 -1.87
C LEU A 182 7.58 0.81 -0.55
N LEU A 183 7.20 0.16 0.55
CA LEU A 183 7.49 0.56 1.91
C LEU A 183 8.04 -0.62 2.69
N LEU A 184 8.95 -0.36 3.63
CA LEU A 184 9.57 -1.38 4.45
C LEU A 184 9.61 -0.97 5.92
N TRP A 185 9.22 -1.90 6.78
CA TRP A 185 9.43 -1.82 8.21
C TRP A 185 10.28 -3.01 8.68
N SER A 186 11.17 -2.78 9.64
CA SER A 186 11.99 -3.81 10.27
C SER A 186 11.71 -3.94 11.77
N ALA A 187 11.63 -5.16 12.26
CA ALA A 187 11.52 -5.46 13.69
C ALA A 187 12.84 -5.20 14.44
N ALA A 188 13.98 -5.16 13.74
CA ALA A 188 15.28 -4.83 14.32
C ALA A 188 15.40 -3.31 14.52
N PRO A 189 15.53 -2.81 15.79
CA PRO A 189 15.51 -1.38 16.07
C PRO A 189 16.60 -0.57 15.35
N ASP A 190 17.78 -1.16 15.23
CA ASP A 190 18.92 -0.50 14.55
C ASP A 190 18.67 -0.33 13.06
N VAL A 191 18.11 -1.35 12.41
CA VAL A 191 17.72 -1.30 11.00
C VAL A 191 16.57 -0.33 10.81
N GLN A 192 15.55 -0.38 11.66
CA GLN A 192 14.40 0.52 11.58
C GLN A 192 14.80 1.99 11.74
N ARG A 193 15.75 2.28 12.63
CA ARG A 193 16.26 3.64 12.80
C ARG A 193 16.88 4.19 11.52
N VAL A 194 17.69 3.40 10.83
CA VAL A 194 18.29 3.78 9.54
C VAL A 194 17.21 3.91 8.44
N LEU A 195 16.27 2.96 8.38
CA LEU A 195 15.16 3.03 7.43
C LEU A 195 14.35 4.31 7.60
N THR A 196 14.08 4.75 8.83
CA THR A 196 13.26 5.93 9.13
C THR A 196 13.84 7.23 8.55
N GLU A 197 15.14 7.26 8.25
CA GLU A 197 15.80 8.38 7.57
C GLU A 197 15.61 8.36 6.05
N THR A 198 14.94 7.33 5.51
CA THR A 198 14.73 7.13 4.07
C THR A 198 13.24 7.14 3.70
N ALA A 199 12.93 7.41 2.43
CA ALA A 199 11.57 7.31 1.90
C ALA A 199 11.01 5.87 2.01
N LEU A 200 11.87 4.85 2.05
CA LEU A 200 11.49 3.45 2.12
C LEU A 200 10.72 3.10 3.40
N ALA A 201 10.98 3.79 4.50
CA ALA A 201 10.22 3.58 5.74
C ALA A 201 8.78 4.10 5.65
N GLY A 202 8.46 5.04 4.76
CA GLY A 202 7.15 5.70 4.77
C GLY A 202 6.80 6.30 6.14
N ALA A 203 7.82 6.75 6.87
CA ALA A 203 7.63 7.35 8.18
C ALA A 203 7.20 8.82 8.04
N THR A 204 6.30 9.26 8.92
CA THR A 204 5.96 10.69 9.01
C THR A 204 7.15 11.47 9.54
N SER A 205 7.33 12.70 9.02
CA SER A 205 8.46 13.55 9.44
C SER A 205 8.37 13.92 10.92
N THR A 206 9.47 13.74 11.64
CA THR A 206 9.67 14.24 12.99
C THR A 206 10.51 15.53 13.02
N SER A 207 10.84 16.07 11.84
CA SER A 207 11.58 17.33 11.70
C SER A 207 10.80 18.50 12.32
N PRO A 208 11.47 19.47 12.98
CA PRO A 208 10.82 20.69 13.44
C PRO A 208 10.39 21.64 12.31
N ARG A 209 10.69 21.29 11.05
CA ARG A 209 10.25 22.06 9.87
C ARG A 209 8.74 21.85 9.65
N PRO A 210 8.03 22.85 9.09
CA PRO A 210 6.63 22.68 8.72
C PRO A 210 6.43 21.45 7.84
N TYR A 211 5.47 20.61 8.23
CA TYR A 211 5.10 19.39 7.52
C TYR A 211 3.59 19.38 7.28
N LEU A 212 3.19 19.03 6.07
CA LEU A 212 1.78 18.92 5.67
C LEU A 212 1.61 17.65 4.84
N GLN A 213 0.63 16.84 5.20
CA GLN A 213 0.24 15.65 4.45
C GLN A 213 -1.28 15.55 4.39
N LEU A 214 -1.84 15.34 3.19
CA LEU A 214 -3.25 14.98 3.02
C LEU A 214 -3.39 13.47 3.15
N VAL A 215 -4.13 13.02 4.15
CA VAL A 215 -4.41 11.61 4.41
C VAL A 215 -5.89 11.33 4.15
N LEU A 216 -6.16 10.35 3.31
CA LEU A 216 -7.51 9.88 3.03
C LEU A 216 -7.61 8.41 3.42
N ASN A 217 -8.72 8.06 4.06
CA ASN A 217 -9.10 6.69 4.36
C ASN A 217 -10.53 6.46 3.88
N ASN A 218 -10.73 5.50 3.00
CA ASN A 218 -12.07 5.13 2.54
C ASN A 218 -12.80 4.36 3.64
N GLY A 219 -13.78 4.99 4.27
CA GLY A 219 -14.58 4.40 5.34
C GLY A 219 -15.75 3.53 4.86
N ALA A 220 -16.10 3.60 3.57
CA ALA A 220 -17.26 2.91 3.01
C ALA A 220 -16.94 1.51 2.44
N GLY A 221 -15.65 1.17 2.29
CA GLY A 221 -15.23 -0.11 1.74
C GLY A 221 -15.64 -0.33 0.28
N ASN A 222 -15.76 0.75 -0.49
CA ASN A 222 -16.13 0.73 -1.91
C ASN A 222 -14.95 1.09 -2.81
N LYS A 223 -15.15 1.07 -4.15
CA LYS A 223 -14.12 1.36 -5.15
C LYS A 223 -14.19 2.79 -5.71
N MET A 224 -14.93 3.69 -5.07
CA MET A 224 -15.15 5.07 -5.53
C MET A 224 -13.86 5.90 -5.56
N ASP A 225 -12.83 5.49 -4.84
CA ASP A 225 -11.54 6.17 -4.84
C ASP A 225 -10.86 6.19 -6.22
N TYR A 226 -11.22 5.27 -7.12
CA TYR A 226 -10.78 5.29 -8.51
C TYR A 226 -11.16 6.59 -9.22
N TYR A 227 -12.36 7.12 -8.90
CA TYR A 227 -12.89 8.34 -9.48
C TYR A 227 -12.59 9.60 -8.64
N LEU A 228 -11.81 9.46 -7.55
CA LEU A 228 -11.49 10.57 -6.67
C LEU A 228 -10.18 11.24 -7.10
N THR A 229 -10.27 12.43 -7.68
CA THR A 229 -9.11 13.31 -7.87
C THR A 229 -8.96 14.26 -6.68
N ARG A 230 -7.72 14.69 -6.42
CA ARG A 230 -7.39 15.55 -5.28
C ARG A 230 -6.32 16.55 -5.66
N LYS A 231 -6.53 17.77 -5.23
CA LYS A 231 -5.57 18.86 -5.36
C LYS A 231 -5.33 19.47 -4.00
N LEU A 232 -4.08 19.54 -3.61
CA LEU A 232 -3.62 20.21 -2.40
C LEU A 232 -2.81 21.44 -2.81
N THR A 233 -3.19 22.61 -2.32
CA THR A 233 -2.46 23.85 -2.54
C THR A 233 -2.08 24.44 -1.19
N TYR A 234 -0.78 24.68 -0.99
CA TYR A 234 -0.25 25.38 0.18
C TYR A 234 0.20 26.77 -0.22
N THR A 235 -0.32 27.79 0.45
CA THR A 235 0.08 29.18 0.25
C THR A 235 0.61 29.74 1.56
N GLY A 236 1.91 30.06 1.58
CA GLY A 236 2.54 30.73 2.73
C GLY A 236 2.48 32.25 2.57
N GLY A 237 1.93 32.92 3.57
CA GLY A 237 1.92 34.38 3.67
C GLY A 237 3.29 34.97 4.06
N ALA A 238 3.37 36.26 4.25
CA ALA A 238 4.57 36.94 4.73
C ALA A 238 4.85 36.58 6.21
N CYS A 239 6.12 36.56 6.58
CA CYS A 239 6.51 36.39 7.99
C CYS A 239 6.15 37.64 8.81
N LYS A 240 5.56 37.44 10.00
CA LYS A 240 5.24 38.45 10.98
C LYS A 240 5.99 38.10 12.27
N GLY A 241 7.24 38.54 12.40
CA GLY A 241 8.12 38.10 13.47
C GLY A 241 8.42 36.59 13.38
N GLN A 242 8.07 35.83 14.40
CA GLN A 242 8.24 34.36 14.46
C GLN A 242 7.06 33.59 13.88
N TRP A 243 6.02 34.26 13.42
CA TRP A 243 4.79 33.66 12.92
C TRP A 243 4.64 33.88 11.43
N ARG A 244 3.96 32.93 10.78
CA ARG A 244 3.60 33.01 9.38
C ARG A 244 2.19 32.44 9.21
N ASP A 245 1.30 33.24 8.64
CA ASP A 245 0.00 32.77 8.22
C ASP A 245 0.18 31.84 7.01
N SER A 246 -0.61 30.77 6.97
CA SER A 246 -0.60 29.85 5.83
C SER A 246 -2.02 29.38 5.54
N THR A 247 -2.31 29.26 4.25
CA THR A 247 -3.59 28.72 3.77
C THR A 247 -3.35 27.36 3.12
N VAL A 248 -4.21 26.42 3.43
CA VAL A 248 -4.24 25.08 2.81
C VAL A 248 -5.60 24.92 2.13
N ASP A 249 -5.58 24.82 0.81
CA ASP A 249 -6.77 24.54 0.02
C ASP A 249 -6.73 23.05 -0.42
N VAL A 250 -7.80 22.33 -0.10
CA VAL A 250 -7.98 20.94 -0.50
C VAL A 250 -9.20 20.85 -1.39
N VAL A 251 -9.03 20.43 -2.64
CA VAL A 251 -10.12 20.19 -3.58
C VAL A 251 -10.20 18.68 -3.84
N LEU A 252 -11.35 18.10 -3.50
CA LEU A 252 -11.69 16.71 -3.81
C LEU A 252 -12.76 16.71 -4.88
N THR A 253 -12.51 16.04 -6.00
CA THR A 253 -13.45 15.98 -7.12
C THR A 253 -13.79 14.52 -7.44
N ASN A 254 -15.07 14.20 -7.44
CA ASN A 254 -15.58 12.94 -7.95
C ASN A 254 -15.75 13.06 -9.47
N THR A 255 -15.08 12.17 -10.19
CA THR A 255 -15.08 12.12 -11.67
C THR A 255 -15.84 10.91 -12.21
N ILE A 256 -16.75 10.33 -11.39
CA ILE A 256 -17.58 9.23 -11.89
C ILE A 256 -18.42 9.70 -13.08
N PRO A 257 -18.45 8.95 -14.19
CA PRO A 257 -19.30 9.29 -15.33
C PRO A 257 -20.77 9.41 -14.93
N ALA A 258 -21.50 10.33 -15.54
CA ALA A 258 -22.93 10.37 -15.38
C ALA A 258 -23.58 9.09 -15.95
N GLU A 259 -24.72 8.67 -15.39
CA GLU A 259 -25.41 7.50 -15.91
C GLU A 259 -25.75 7.71 -17.40
N GLY A 260 -25.20 6.87 -18.26
CA GLY A 260 -25.44 6.90 -19.73
C GLY A 260 -24.29 7.43 -20.57
N GLU A 261 -23.12 7.78 -19.99
CA GLU A 261 -21.89 8.10 -20.73
C GLU A 261 -20.93 6.90 -20.81
#